data_70ed9d7457528a98ea0afd06749ebf6b
#
_entry.id   70ed9d7457528a98ea0afd06749ebf6b
#
_cell.length_a   1.000
_cell.length_b   1.000
_cell.length_c   1.000
_cell.angle_alpha   90.00
_cell.angle_beta   90.00
_cell.angle_gamma   90.00
#
_symmetry.space_group_name_H-M   'P 1'
#
loop_
_entity.id
_entity.type
_entity.pdbx_description
1 polymer ?
#
loop_
_entity_poly.entity_id
_entity_poly.type
_entity_poly.pdbx_seq_one_letter_code
_entity_poly.pdbx_strand_id
1 'polypeptide(L)' 'MGKVKLKVGDIFNFTKVSYLYYKILELDKASDYAKIELICPYDVDNWDENWTISSIEEGFEEGIYKLVK' A
#
# COMPACT_ATOMS: atom_id res chain seq x y z
N MET A 1 16.56 -10.18 -2.11
CA MET A 1 16.17 -9.76 -2.40
C MET A 1 15.14 -9.59 -2.91
N GLY A 2 14.36 -9.61 -2.79
CA GLY A 2 13.35 -9.57 -3.45
C GLY A 2 12.42 -8.51 -3.36
N LYS A 3 12.03 -7.99 -4.42
CA LYS A 3 10.97 -7.01 -4.41
C LYS A 3 9.66 -7.73 -4.30
N VAL A 4 8.77 -7.15 -3.51
CA VAL A 4 7.41 -7.66 -3.42
C VAL A 4 6.71 -7.39 -4.75
N LYS A 5 5.99 -8.37 -5.24
CA LYS A 5 5.17 -8.18 -6.44
C LYS A 5 3.81 -7.68 -6.00
N LEU A 6 3.53 -6.45 -6.35
CA LEU A 6 2.26 -5.82 -6.00
C LEU A 6 1.25 -6.00 -7.11
N LYS A 7 -0.01 -6.16 -6.75
CA LYS A 7 -1.09 -6.25 -7.72
C LYS A 7 -2.35 -5.65 -7.14
N VAL A 8 -3.25 -5.28 -8.05
CA VAL A 8 -4.53 -4.70 -7.66
C VAL A 8 -5.27 -5.66 -6.74
N GLY A 9 -5.81 -5.11 -5.67
CA GLY A 9 -6.50 -5.89 -4.66
C GLY A 9 -5.65 -6.30 -3.48
N ASP A 10 -4.33 -6.16 -3.58
CA ASP A 10 -3.46 -6.47 -2.45
C ASP A 10 -3.70 -5.47 -1.33
N ILE A 11 -3.61 -5.98 -0.11
CA ILE A 11 -3.73 -5.16 1.09
C ILE A 11 -2.44 -5.29 1.87
N PHE A 12 -1.92 -4.15 2.34
CA PHE A 12 -0.72 -4.18 3.16
C PHE A 12 -0.94 -3.29 4.39
N ASN A 13 -0.16 -3.56 5.40
CA ASN A 13 -0.29 -2.91 6.71
C ASN A 13 0.93 -2.04 6.95
N PHE A 14 0.70 -0.87 7.56
CA PHE A 14 1.78 -0.01 8.00
C PHE A 14 2.27 -0.54 9.34
N THR A 15 3.48 -1.10 9.37
CA THR A 15 3.94 -1.83 10.55
C THR A 15 4.07 -0.96 11.80
N LYS A 16 4.27 0.34 11.62
CA LYS A 16 4.38 1.26 12.75
C LYS A 16 3.02 1.63 13.34
N VAL A 17 1.95 1.42 12.58
CA VAL A 17 0.59 1.70 13.03
C VAL A 17 -0.25 0.48 12.68
N SER A 18 -0.40 -0.42 13.62
CA SER A 18 -0.93 -1.75 13.35
C SER A 18 -2.37 -1.77 12.85
N TYR A 19 -3.12 -0.72 13.09
CA TYR A 19 -4.51 -0.67 12.64
C TYR A 19 -4.70 0.02 11.29
N LEU A 20 -3.63 0.49 10.67
CA LEU A 20 -3.73 1.22 9.42
C LEU A 20 -3.39 0.29 8.26
N TYR A 21 -4.33 0.15 7.33
CA TYR A 21 -4.18 -0.72 6.18
C TYR A 21 -4.33 0.08 4.91
N TYR A 22 -3.70 -0.42 3.85
CA TYR A 22 -3.77 0.19 2.53
C TYR A 22 -4.16 -0.88 1.53
N LYS A 23 -5.10 -0.54 0.65
CA LYS A 23 -5.52 -1.45 -0.41
C LYS A 23 -5.14 -0.85 -1.76
N ILE A 24 -4.55 -1.65 -2.62
CA ILE A 24 -4.15 -1.19 -3.95
C ILE A 24 -5.37 -1.26 -4.86
N LEU A 25 -5.80 -0.11 -5.35
CA LEU A 25 -6.95 -0.01 -6.23
C LEU A 25 -6.54 -0.01 -7.70
N GLU A 26 -5.40 0.62 -8.02
CA GLU A 26 -4.90 0.71 -9.38
C GLU A 26 -3.39 0.71 -9.37
N LEU A 27 -2.82 0.13 -10.41
CA LEU A 27 -1.37 0.13 -10.62
C LEU A 27 -1.08 0.44 -12.07
N ASP A 28 -0.15 1.37 -12.30
CA ASP A 28 0.33 1.67 -13.65
C ASP A 28 1.85 1.75 -13.57
N LYS A 29 2.49 0.65 -13.91
CA LYS A 29 3.95 0.57 -13.80
C LYS A 29 4.66 1.50 -14.77
N ALA A 30 4.05 1.75 -15.92
CA ALA A 30 4.66 2.64 -16.90
C ALA A 30 4.78 4.06 -16.38
N SER A 31 3.81 4.50 -15.57
CA SER A 31 3.80 5.85 -15.02
C SER A 31 4.26 5.89 -13.56
N ASP A 32 4.66 4.75 -13.02
CA ASP A 32 5.03 4.63 -11.60
C ASP A 32 3.93 5.14 -10.68
N TYR A 33 2.70 4.76 -10.98
CA TYR A 33 1.50 5.29 -10.33
C TYR A 33 0.72 4.17 -9.65
N ALA A 34 0.23 4.46 -8.47
CA ALA A 34 -0.68 3.54 -7.77
C ALA A 34 -1.75 4.37 -7.09
N LYS A 35 -2.97 3.87 -7.14
CA LYS A 35 -4.07 4.46 -6.39
C LYS A 35 -4.30 3.57 -5.18
N ILE A 36 -4.25 4.17 -4.00
CA ILE A 36 -4.28 3.45 -2.73
C ILE A 36 -5.48 3.93 -1.92
N GLU A 37 -6.24 2.99 -1.40
CA GLU A 37 -7.30 3.30 -0.45
C GLU A 37 -6.74 3.12 0.95
N LEU A 38 -6.86 4.15 1.77
CA LEU A 38 -6.44 4.09 3.17
C LEU A 38 -7.61 3.62 4.01
N ILE A 39 -7.39 2.56 4.77
CA ILE A 39 -8.42 1.92 5.58
C ILE A 39 -8.01 2.01 7.03
N CYS A 40 -8.75 2.78 7.80
CA CYS A 40 -8.49 2.92 9.22
C CYS A 40 -9.78 2.60 9.97
N PRO A 41 -9.79 1.56 10.80
CA PRO A 41 -11.04 1.13 11.46
C PRO A 41 -11.57 2.15 12.47
N TYR A 42 -10.75 3.12 12.83
CA TYR A 42 -11.18 4.16 13.77
C TYR A 42 -11.74 5.39 13.08
N ASP A 43 -11.63 5.45 11.75
CA ASP A 43 -12.20 6.53 10.97
C ASP A 43 -13.49 6.06 10.34
N VAL A 44 -14.42 6.98 10.21
CA VAL A 44 -15.71 6.67 9.61
C VAL A 44 -15.58 6.47 8.12
N ASP A 45 -14.74 7.28 7.48
CA ASP A 45 -14.60 7.29 6.03
C ASP A 45 -13.22 6.87 5.60
N ASN A 46 -13.16 5.99 4.62
CA ASN A 46 -11.93 5.68 3.93
C ASN A 46 -11.72 6.71 2.84
N TRP A 47 -10.48 6.93 2.45
CA TRP A 47 -10.18 7.85 1.36
C TRP A 47 -9.08 7.28 0.49
N ASP A 48 -8.97 7.80 -0.73
CA ASP A 48 -8.00 7.34 -1.71
C ASP A 48 -6.88 8.35 -1.84
N GLU A 49 -5.68 7.86 -2.10
CA GLU A 49 -4.53 8.71 -2.40
C GLU A 49 -3.77 8.13 -3.57
N ASN A 50 -3.05 9.00 -4.26
CA ASN A 50 -2.17 8.59 -5.36
C ASN A 50 -0.74 8.52 -4.84
N TRP A 51 -0.11 7.37 -5.04
CA TRP A 51 1.27 7.14 -4.60
C TRP A 51 2.09 6.67 -5.78
N THR A 52 3.41 6.70 -5.64
CA THR A 52 4.27 6.07 -6.64
C THR A 52 4.50 4.62 -6.25
N ILE A 53 4.58 3.75 -7.25
CA ILE A 53 4.86 2.33 -7.00
C ILE A 53 6.23 2.21 -6.34
N SER A 54 7.19 3.01 -6.77
CA SER A 54 8.54 3.00 -6.21
C SER A 54 8.54 3.24 -4.70
N SER A 55 7.73 4.18 -4.23
CA SER A 55 7.70 4.49 -2.81
C SER A 55 7.11 3.34 -2.01
N ILE A 56 6.12 2.64 -2.57
CA ILE A 56 5.53 1.49 -1.90
C ILE A 56 6.55 0.36 -1.81
N GLU A 57 7.25 0.08 -2.90
CA GLU A 57 8.27 -0.97 -2.91
C GLU A 57 9.39 -0.66 -1.92
N GLU A 58 9.78 0.59 -1.86
CA GLU A 58 10.81 1.01 -0.91
C GLU A 58 10.37 0.77 0.52
N GLY A 59 9.11 1.06 0.82
CA GLY A 59 8.57 0.81 2.15
C GLY A 59 8.58 -0.66 2.52
N PHE A 60 8.30 -1.55 1.56
CA PHE A 60 8.42 -2.98 1.82
C PHE A 60 9.87 -3.40 2.07
N GLU A 61 10.81 -2.83 1.33
CA GLU A 61 12.22 -3.14 1.52
C GLU A 61 12.71 -2.69 2.90
N GLU A 62 12.20 -1.59 3.38
CA GLU A 62 12.60 -1.05 4.68
C GLU A 62 11.83 -1.66 5.85
N GLY A 63 10.87 -2.52 5.57
CA GLY A 63 10.10 -3.14 6.62
C GLY A 63 8.98 -2.27 7.17
N ILE A 64 8.68 -1.16 6.49
CA ILE A 64 7.61 -0.25 6.92
C ILE A 64 6.24 -0.83 6.59
N TYR A 65 6.16 -1.59 5.49
CA TYR A 65 4.90 -2.20 5.06
C TYR A 65 5.00 -3.71 5.08
N LYS A 66 3.87 -4.38 5.33
CA LYS A 66 3.79 -5.83 5.35
C LYS A 66 2.50 -6.26 4.68
N LEU A 67 2.59 -7.21 3.77
CA LEU A 67 1.41 -7.74 3.10
C LEU A 67 0.50 -8.46 4.09
N VAL A 68 -0.79 -8.23 3.95
CA VAL A 68 -1.80 -8.91 4.73
C VAL A 68 -2.33 -10.08 3.90
N LYS A 69 -2.34 -11.24 4.50
CA LYS A 69 -2.83 -12.43 3.82
C LYS A 69 -4.20 -12.84 4.32
#